data_98bc957aa2830325b967331d19613c31
#
_entry.id   98bc957aa2830325b967331d19613c31
#
_cell.length_a   1.000
_cell.length_b   1.000
_cell.length_c   1.000
_cell.angle_alpha   90.00
_cell.angle_beta   90.00
_cell.angle_gamma   90.00
#
_symmetry.space_group_name_H-M   'P 1'
#
loop_
_entity.id
_entity.type
_entity.pdbx_description
1 polymer ?
#
loop_
_entity_poly.entity_id
_entity_poly.type
_entity_poly.pdbx_seq_one_letter_code
_entity_poly.pdbx_strand_id
1 'polypeptide(L)'
;MLTINSLSKSFDKGKSYAINDVTFNLKQGQVCAIVGESGSGKTTLVRLIAGLERPDHGSIKMNGKVIASLDKFVQAEKRKIGLVFQEYALFPHLTILDNVLYGISKVKDKKRIAQEMLDLVGLNDMGKRYPHQLSGGQQQRVALARALAPKPALLILDEPFSNLDAMLRTQLRNEVFDIIKKTEVTVLFVTHDTQDALSVADEILILQNGKVIQKDVAANLYVKPNTLYVASLFGSTVHINKNLQNAFQCPLNESCCHAIRNEKIKVSPSSADSDCEYLTKAKVIKKIKLGDSTQLLLKLESGEQLTVMTEDKNIEDTIFIGFNSKDILEFDQEQ
;
A
#
# COMPACT_ATOMS: atom_id res chain seq x y z
N MET A 1 0.60 9.14 -18.46
CA MET A 1 2.02 8.79 -18.53
C MET A 1 2.23 7.28 -18.68
N LEU A 2 1.88 6.45 -17.74
CA LEU A 2 1.82 5.00 -17.84
C LEU A 2 0.37 4.56 -18.05
N THR A 3 0.12 3.63 -19.00
CA THR A 3 -1.20 3.03 -19.24
C THR A 3 -1.02 1.53 -19.38
N ILE A 4 -1.76 0.78 -18.62
CA ILE A 4 -1.81 -0.68 -18.63
C ILE A 4 -3.22 -1.08 -19.04
N ASN A 5 -3.33 -1.95 -20.06
CA ASN A 5 -4.59 -2.42 -20.60
C ASN A 5 -4.64 -3.93 -20.61
N SER A 6 -5.58 -4.51 -19.89
CA SER A 6 -5.90 -5.95 -19.84
C SER A 6 -4.66 -6.84 -19.71
N LEU A 7 -3.72 -6.43 -18.82
CA LEU A 7 -2.45 -7.09 -18.66
C LEU A 7 -2.63 -8.41 -17.90
N SER A 8 -2.10 -9.50 -18.47
CA SER A 8 -2.13 -10.81 -17.81
C SER A 8 -0.78 -11.51 -17.89
N LYS A 9 -0.45 -12.28 -16.83
CA LYS A 9 0.76 -13.10 -16.71
C LYS A 9 0.50 -14.36 -15.92
N SER A 10 0.87 -15.49 -16.51
CA SER A 10 0.89 -16.81 -15.90
C SER A 10 2.31 -17.39 -15.95
N PHE A 11 2.70 -18.17 -14.93
CA PHE A 11 3.97 -18.89 -14.90
C PHE A 11 3.81 -20.41 -15.10
N ASP A 12 2.57 -20.89 -15.19
CA ASP A 12 2.21 -22.31 -15.27
C ASP A 12 1.36 -22.65 -16.51
N LYS A 13 1.62 -21.93 -17.63
CA LYS A 13 0.94 -22.08 -18.94
C LYS A 13 -0.58 -21.83 -18.86
N GLY A 14 -1.00 -20.87 -18.05
CA GLY A 14 -2.40 -20.43 -17.97
C GLY A 14 -3.26 -21.21 -16.97
N LYS A 15 -2.70 -22.07 -16.14
CA LYS A 15 -3.45 -22.74 -15.06
C LYS A 15 -3.80 -21.79 -13.93
N SER A 16 -2.86 -20.89 -13.60
CA SER A 16 -3.09 -19.79 -12.67
C SER A 16 -2.46 -18.48 -13.19
N TYR A 17 -3.02 -17.35 -12.80
CA TYR A 17 -2.55 -16.04 -13.22
C TYR A 17 -2.00 -15.27 -12.02
N ALA A 18 -0.72 -14.92 -12.09
CA ALA A 18 -0.10 -14.01 -11.13
C ALA A 18 -0.57 -12.55 -11.34
N ILE A 19 -0.92 -12.20 -12.59
CA ILE A 19 -1.60 -10.96 -12.99
C ILE A 19 -2.70 -11.36 -13.96
N ASN A 20 -3.93 -10.91 -13.71
CA ASN A 20 -5.12 -11.31 -14.43
C ASN A 20 -5.97 -10.08 -14.80
N ASP A 21 -5.96 -9.71 -16.08
CA ASP A 21 -6.75 -8.60 -16.67
C ASP A 21 -6.56 -7.26 -15.95
N VAL A 22 -5.33 -6.92 -15.57
CA VAL A 22 -5.02 -5.67 -14.87
C VAL A 22 -5.08 -4.49 -15.84
N THR A 23 -5.92 -3.51 -15.50
CA THR A 23 -6.06 -2.27 -16.25
C THR A 23 -6.03 -1.06 -15.31
N PHE A 24 -5.09 -0.13 -15.54
CA PHE A 24 -5.04 1.16 -14.86
C PHE A 24 -4.16 2.16 -15.61
N ASN A 25 -4.22 3.41 -15.18
CA ASN A 25 -3.37 4.49 -15.69
C ASN A 25 -2.71 5.26 -14.54
N LEU A 26 -1.59 5.91 -14.86
CA LEU A 26 -0.84 6.78 -13.95
C LEU A 26 -0.50 8.07 -14.68
N LYS A 27 -0.82 9.22 -14.07
CA LYS A 27 -0.53 10.54 -14.61
C LYS A 27 0.94 10.92 -14.40
N GLN A 28 1.42 11.90 -15.13
CA GLN A 28 2.78 12.43 -14.96
C GLN A 28 2.89 13.18 -13.62
N GLY A 29 4.02 13.01 -12.93
CA GLY A 29 4.30 13.62 -11.63
C GLY A 29 3.51 13.04 -10.46
N GLN A 30 2.65 12.03 -10.70
CA GLN A 30 1.81 11.41 -9.67
C GLN A 30 2.58 10.32 -8.93
N VAL A 31 2.32 10.19 -7.63
CA VAL A 31 2.74 9.08 -6.77
C VAL A 31 1.56 8.11 -6.64
N CYS A 32 1.70 6.91 -7.16
CA CYS A 32 0.70 5.85 -7.00
C CYS A 32 1.28 4.70 -6.17
N ALA A 33 0.60 4.35 -5.09
CA ALA A 33 0.94 3.16 -4.32
C ALA A 33 0.21 1.93 -4.86
N ILE A 34 0.88 0.78 -4.88
CA ILE A 34 0.26 -0.54 -5.07
C ILE A 34 0.27 -1.26 -3.73
N VAL A 35 -0.92 -1.56 -3.22
CA VAL A 35 -1.11 -2.24 -1.94
C VAL A 35 -1.80 -3.58 -2.15
N GLY A 36 -1.47 -4.56 -1.34
CA GLY A 36 -2.09 -5.89 -1.33
C GLY A 36 -1.26 -6.87 -0.50
N GLU A 37 -1.85 -8.00 -0.18
CA GLU A 37 -1.19 -9.06 0.61
C GLU A 37 0.00 -9.69 -0.12
N SER A 38 0.81 -10.46 0.61
CA SER A 38 1.86 -11.27 -0.01
C SER A 38 1.23 -12.25 -1.01
N GLY A 39 1.84 -12.35 -2.19
CA GLY A 39 1.29 -13.21 -3.27
C GLY A 39 0.20 -12.55 -4.12
N SER A 40 -0.24 -11.32 -3.86
CA SER A 40 -1.28 -10.65 -4.68
C SER A 40 -0.85 -10.29 -6.10
N GLY A 41 0.44 -10.42 -6.45
CA GLY A 41 0.97 -10.13 -7.79
C GLY A 41 1.78 -8.85 -7.93
N LYS A 42 1.98 -8.07 -6.87
CA LYS A 42 2.67 -6.76 -6.91
C LYS A 42 4.05 -6.81 -7.57
N THR A 43 4.92 -7.71 -7.12
CA THR A 43 6.26 -7.89 -7.69
C THR A 43 6.22 -8.31 -9.15
N THR A 44 5.27 -9.17 -9.54
CA THR A 44 5.07 -9.56 -10.94
C THR A 44 4.67 -8.36 -11.78
N LEU A 45 3.74 -7.53 -11.31
CA LEU A 45 3.32 -6.32 -12.00
C LEU A 45 4.48 -5.33 -12.18
N VAL A 46 5.30 -5.13 -11.14
CA VAL A 46 6.53 -4.32 -11.20
C VAL A 46 7.49 -4.87 -12.26
N ARG A 47 7.76 -6.18 -12.27
CA ARG A 47 8.66 -6.82 -13.25
C ARG A 47 8.16 -6.66 -14.68
N LEU A 48 6.86 -6.79 -14.93
CA LEU A 48 6.24 -6.55 -16.24
C LEU A 48 6.45 -5.10 -16.70
N ILE A 49 6.20 -4.12 -15.81
CA ILE A 49 6.36 -2.70 -16.10
C ILE A 49 7.85 -2.37 -16.34
N ALA A 50 8.74 -2.88 -15.49
CA ALA A 50 10.18 -2.66 -15.59
C ALA A 50 10.82 -3.34 -16.85
N GLY A 51 10.16 -4.35 -17.44
CA GLY A 51 10.67 -5.09 -18.58
C GLY A 51 11.58 -6.26 -18.22
N LEU A 52 11.44 -6.75 -17.01
CA LEU A 52 12.11 -7.94 -16.51
C LEU A 52 11.32 -9.22 -16.82
N GLU A 53 10.02 -9.06 -17.14
CA GLU A 53 9.11 -10.12 -17.55
C GLU A 53 8.31 -9.70 -18.78
N ARG A 54 7.88 -10.69 -19.60
CA ARG A 54 6.97 -10.48 -20.72
C ARG A 54 5.53 -10.75 -20.30
N PRO A 55 4.56 -9.91 -20.69
CA PRO A 55 3.15 -10.22 -20.51
C PRO A 55 2.74 -11.35 -21.48
N ASP A 56 1.73 -12.14 -21.04
CA ASP A 56 1.11 -13.15 -21.89
C ASP A 56 -0.06 -12.55 -22.68
N HIS A 57 -0.75 -11.54 -22.10
CA HIS A 57 -1.81 -10.78 -22.76
C HIS A 57 -1.76 -9.31 -22.37
N GLY A 58 -2.46 -8.48 -23.18
CA GLY A 58 -2.58 -7.06 -22.92
C GLY A 58 -1.40 -6.22 -23.38
N SER A 59 -1.33 -4.99 -22.87
CA SER A 59 -0.27 -4.06 -23.28
C SER A 59 0.11 -3.06 -22.20
N ILE A 60 1.37 -2.61 -22.24
CA ILE A 60 1.92 -1.54 -21.42
C ILE A 60 2.33 -0.41 -22.35
N LYS A 61 1.84 0.81 -22.11
CA LYS A 61 2.22 2.03 -22.83
C LYS A 61 2.87 3.02 -21.87
N MET A 62 3.93 3.67 -22.33
CA MET A 62 4.58 4.78 -21.62
C MET A 62 4.67 5.98 -22.55
N ASN A 63 4.16 7.13 -22.09
CA ASN A 63 4.07 8.36 -22.88
C ASN A 63 3.43 8.11 -24.28
N GLY A 64 2.33 7.35 -24.31
CA GLY A 64 1.59 6.99 -25.51
C GLY A 64 2.24 5.90 -26.39
N LYS A 65 3.48 5.49 -26.11
CA LYS A 65 4.18 4.46 -26.89
C LYS A 65 4.07 3.09 -26.23
N VAL A 66 3.70 2.05 -26.99
CA VAL A 66 3.70 0.66 -26.52
C VAL A 66 5.13 0.23 -26.21
N ILE A 67 5.38 -0.21 -24.97
CA ILE A 67 6.67 -0.74 -24.50
C ILE A 67 6.63 -2.25 -24.24
N ALA A 68 5.44 -2.83 -24.06
CA ALA A 68 5.25 -4.28 -23.99
C ALA A 68 3.86 -4.65 -24.52
N SER A 69 3.79 -5.71 -25.29
CA SER A 69 2.60 -6.42 -25.77
C SER A 69 3.03 -7.82 -26.25
N LEU A 70 2.11 -8.61 -26.82
CA LEU A 70 2.46 -9.89 -27.45
C LEU A 70 3.55 -9.71 -28.54
N ASP A 71 3.39 -8.70 -29.42
CA ASP A 71 4.24 -8.48 -30.58
C ASP A 71 5.44 -7.56 -30.31
N LYS A 72 5.42 -6.81 -29.21
CA LYS A 72 6.44 -5.80 -28.92
C LYS A 72 6.94 -5.92 -27.50
N PHE A 73 8.27 -5.94 -27.35
CA PHE A 73 8.90 -5.95 -26.04
C PHE A 73 10.16 -5.08 -26.04
N VAL A 74 10.10 -3.97 -25.33
CA VAL A 74 11.25 -3.10 -25.09
C VAL A 74 12.00 -3.63 -23.87
N GLN A 75 13.30 -3.84 -24.02
CA GLN A 75 14.19 -4.31 -22.95
C GLN A 75 14.23 -3.29 -21.80
N ALA A 76 14.47 -3.76 -20.58
CA ALA A 76 14.41 -2.94 -19.35
C ALA A 76 15.29 -1.68 -19.43
N GLU A 77 16.53 -1.80 -19.90
CA GLU A 77 17.51 -0.71 -20.00
C GLU A 77 17.10 0.39 -21.00
N LYS A 78 16.14 0.10 -21.89
CA LYS A 78 15.60 1.07 -22.87
C LYS A 78 14.29 1.71 -22.44
N ARG A 79 13.70 1.30 -21.31
CA ARG A 79 12.38 1.79 -20.86
C ARG A 79 12.42 3.15 -20.16
N LYS A 80 13.60 3.67 -19.82
CA LYS A 80 13.75 4.89 -19.00
C LYS A 80 12.99 4.82 -17.67
N ILE A 81 13.08 3.69 -16.99
CA ILE A 81 12.52 3.41 -15.68
C ILE A 81 13.67 3.30 -14.69
N GLY A 82 13.59 4.06 -13.60
CA GLY A 82 14.42 3.86 -12.40
C GLY A 82 13.77 2.83 -11.51
N LEU A 83 14.54 1.88 -10.98
CA LEU A 83 14.04 0.83 -10.10
C LEU A 83 14.90 0.77 -8.84
N VAL A 84 14.25 0.86 -7.69
CA VAL A 84 14.83 0.60 -6.37
C VAL A 84 14.22 -0.69 -5.86
N PHE A 85 15.05 -1.71 -5.67
CA PHE A 85 14.66 -3.01 -5.13
C PHE A 85 14.61 -3.00 -3.61
N GLN A 86 13.90 -3.92 -3.02
CA GLN A 86 13.77 -4.12 -1.57
C GLN A 86 15.13 -4.24 -0.86
N GLU A 87 16.12 -4.91 -1.47
CA GLU A 87 17.47 -5.07 -0.94
C GLU A 87 18.46 -4.00 -1.47
N TYR A 88 17.93 -2.88 -2.01
CA TYR A 88 18.69 -1.78 -2.62
C TYR A 88 19.57 -2.17 -3.81
N ALA A 89 20.03 -3.40 -3.91
CA ALA A 89 20.87 -3.99 -4.97
C ALA A 89 22.08 -3.10 -5.34
N LEU A 90 22.77 -2.56 -4.32
CA LEU A 90 24.00 -1.82 -4.52
C LEU A 90 25.14 -2.76 -4.88
N PHE A 91 26.05 -2.32 -5.76
CA PHE A 91 27.25 -3.05 -6.11
C PHE A 91 28.26 -2.97 -4.94
N PRO A 92 28.53 -4.06 -4.21
CA PRO A 92 29.32 -4.00 -2.98
C PRO A 92 30.82 -3.67 -3.21
N HIS A 93 31.31 -3.94 -4.42
CA HIS A 93 32.69 -3.69 -4.84
C HIS A 93 32.91 -2.30 -5.44
N LEU A 94 31.86 -1.50 -5.61
CA LEU A 94 31.91 -0.12 -6.10
C LEU A 94 31.73 0.87 -4.94
N THR A 95 32.39 2.03 -5.04
CA THR A 95 32.12 3.13 -4.13
C THR A 95 30.69 3.67 -4.31
N ILE A 96 30.23 4.50 -3.39
CA ILE A 96 28.91 5.14 -3.50
C ILE A 96 28.81 5.98 -4.76
N LEU A 97 29.85 6.78 -5.05
CA LEU A 97 29.89 7.60 -6.27
C LEU A 97 29.86 6.70 -7.51
N ASP A 98 30.60 5.60 -7.52
CA ASP A 98 30.65 4.67 -8.67
C ASP A 98 29.32 3.93 -8.83
N ASN A 99 28.61 3.61 -7.76
CA ASN A 99 27.26 3.08 -7.82
C ASN A 99 26.31 4.04 -8.55
N VAL A 100 26.37 5.34 -8.28
CA VAL A 100 25.54 6.34 -8.99
C VAL A 100 26.00 6.50 -10.42
N LEU A 101 27.32 6.56 -10.67
CA LEU A 101 27.92 6.66 -12.00
C LEU A 101 27.55 5.49 -12.93
N TYR A 102 27.30 4.30 -12.36
CA TYR A 102 26.96 3.10 -13.13
C TYR A 102 25.73 3.32 -14.02
N GLY A 103 24.68 3.93 -13.47
CA GLY A 103 23.43 4.22 -14.21
C GLY A 103 23.58 5.25 -15.33
N ILE A 104 24.64 6.07 -15.30
CA ILE A 104 24.90 7.16 -16.25
C ILE A 104 26.27 7.05 -16.95
N SER A 105 26.82 5.85 -17.04
CA SER A 105 28.18 5.62 -17.57
C SER A 105 28.44 6.22 -18.95
N LYS A 106 27.39 6.33 -19.80
CA LYS A 106 27.45 6.87 -21.18
C LYS A 106 27.07 8.35 -21.28
N VAL A 107 26.74 9.01 -20.18
CA VAL A 107 26.29 10.42 -20.17
C VAL A 107 27.50 11.35 -20.10
N LYS A 108 27.46 12.45 -20.90
CA LYS A 108 28.43 13.55 -20.77
C LYS A 108 28.24 14.22 -19.39
N ASP A 109 29.33 14.66 -18.77
CA ASP A 109 29.34 15.30 -17.43
C ASP A 109 28.84 14.39 -16.28
N LYS A 110 28.91 13.05 -16.46
CA LYS A 110 28.42 12.07 -15.49
C LYS A 110 28.90 12.29 -14.07
N LYS A 111 30.16 12.74 -13.85
CA LYS A 111 30.70 13.01 -12.50
C LYS A 111 29.95 14.12 -11.81
N ARG A 112 29.64 15.22 -12.53
CA ARG A 112 28.87 16.35 -11.98
C ARG A 112 27.46 15.89 -11.63
N ILE A 113 26.79 15.16 -12.54
CA ILE A 113 25.44 14.62 -12.30
C ILE A 113 25.44 13.68 -11.08
N ALA A 114 26.41 12.77 -10.97
CA ALA A 114 26.50 11.87 -9.84
C ALA A 114 26.70 12.63 -8.52
N GLN A 115 27.53 13.66 -8.51
CA GLN A 115 27.72 14.51 -7.33
C GLN A 115 26.41 15.26 -6.97
N GLU A 116 25.73 15.88 -7.93
CA GLU A 116 24.43 16.52 -7.72
C GLU A 116 23.38 15.55 -7.14
N MET A 117 23.40 14.29 -7.55
CA MET A 117 22.50 13.28 -6.99
C MET A 117 22.90 12.90 -5.56
N LEU A 118 24.19 12.81 -5.24
CA LEU A 118 24.62 12.58 -3.86
C LEU A 118 24.28 13.77 -2.95
N ASP A 119 24.41 14.99 -3.44
CA ASP A 119 24.03 16.21 -2.73
C ASP A 119 22.51 16.22 -2.47
N LEU A 120 21.70 15.86 -3.49
CA LEU A 120 20.24 15.77 -3.39
C LEU A 120 19.78 14.82 -2.28
N VAL A 121 20.50 13.69 -2.10
CA VAL A 121 20.17 12.68 -1.07
C VAL A 121 20.92 12.89 0.25
N GLY A 122 21.67 14.02 0.40
CA GLY A 122 22.40 14.38 1.61
C GLY A 122 23.60 13.46 1.92
N LEU A 123 24.33 13.00 0.89
CA LEU A 123 25.48 12.11 0.99
C LEU A 123 26.73 12.64 0.27
N ASN A 124 26.84 13.96 0.10
CA ASN A 124 27.91 14.65 -0.64
C ASN A 124 29.33 14.24 -0.21
N ASP A 125 29.59 14.13 1.09
CA ASP A 125 30.92 13.85 1.64
C ASP A 125 31.24 12.34 1.71
N MET A 126 30.30 11.47 1.31
CA MET A 126 30.42 10.02 1.45
C MET A 126 30.77 9.29 0.15
N GLY A 127 30.98 10.00 -0.96
CA GLY A 127 31.16 9.42 -2.29
C GLY A 127 32.23 8.34 -2.43
N LYS A 128 33.31 8.41 -1.59
CA LYS A 128 34.42 7.45 -1.56
C LYS A 128 34.16 6.19 -0.72
N ARG A 129 33.07 6.18 0.09
CA ARG A 129 32.73 5.01 0.93
C ARG A 129 32.16 3.88 0.08
N TYR A 130 32.18 2.68 0.65
CA TYR A 130 31.55 1.49 0.07
C TYR A 130 30.20 1.21 0.75
N PRO A 131 29.27 0.47 0.11
CA PRO A 131 27.95 0.16 0.68
C PRO A 131 27.97 -0.41 2.11
N HIS A 132 28.91 -1.32 2.41
CA HIS A 132 29.06 -1.93 3.74
C HIS A 132 29.47 -0.96 4.86
N GLN A 133 29.89 0.26 4.51
CA GLN A 133 30.25 1.34 5.44
C GLN A 133 29.09 2.29 5.74
N LEU A 134 27.88 1.99 5.22
CA LEU A 134 26.69 2.81 5.35
C LEU A 134 25.62 2.12 6.18
N SER A 135 24.80 2.91 6.88
CA SER A 135 23.54 2.44 7.44
C SER A 135 22.55 2.04 6.34
N GLY A 136 21.54 1.22 6.67
CA GLY A 136 20.50 0.81 5.71
C GLY A 136 19.78 2.00 5.04
N GLY A 137 19.44 3.05 5.80
CA GLY A 137 18.83 4.26 5.24
C GLY A 137 19.77 5.04 4.33
N GLN A 138 21.07 5.06 4.61
CA GLN A 138 22.05 5.65 3.70
C GLN A 138 22.19 4.83 2.42
N GLN A 139 22.21 3.49 2.52
CA GLN A 139 22.23 2.60 1.34
C GLN A 139 20.98 2.83 0.46
N GLN A 140 19.81 2.96 1.07
CA GLN A 140 18.57 3.28 0.37
C GLN A 140 18.66 4.61 -0.39
N ARG A 141 19.20 5.66 0.24
CA ARG A 141 19.40 6.96 -0.43
C ARG A 141 20.40 6.88 -1.59
N VAL A 142 21.43 6.05 -1.49
CA VAL A 142 22.33 5.79 -2.64
C VAL A 142 21.60 5.07 -3.77
N ALA A 143 20.77 4.06 -3.47
CA ALA A 143 19.98 3.36 -4.47
C ALA A 143 19.00 4.31 -5.17
N LEU A 144 18.39 5.22 -4.42
CA LEU A 144 17.52 6.28 -4.96
C LEU A 144 18.30 7.22 -5.88
N ALA A 145 19.48 7.72 -5.45
CA ALA A 145 20.34 8.57 -6.26
C ALA A 145 20.75 7.88 -7.58
N ARG A 146 21.13 6.59 -7.52
CA ARG A 146 21.44 5.77 -8.69
C ARG A 146 20.25 5.64 -9.66
N ALA A 147 19.04 5.43 -9.11
CA ALA A 147 17.84 5.29 -9.92
C ALA A 147 17.39 6.61 -10.55
N LEU A 148 17.61 7.74 -9.89
CA LEU A 148 17.25 9.09 -10.35
C LEU A 148 18.28 9.70 -11.32
N ALA A 149 19.56 9.35 -11.21
CA ALA A 149 20.65 9.93 -12.01
C ALA A 149 20.39 9.92 -13.53
N PRO A 150 19.79 8.84 -14.13
CA PRO A 150 19.45 8.81 -15.54
C PRO A 150 18.25 9.69 -15.93
N LYS A 151 17.64 10.41 -15.00
CA LYS A 151 16.38 11.17 -15.17
C LYS A 151 15.27 10.29 -15.75
N PRO A 152 14.84 9.27 -15.03
CA PRO A 152 13.83 8.34 -15.52
C PRO A 152 12.48 9.03 -15.73
N ALA A 153 11.65 8.49 -16.62
CA ALA A 153 10.27 8.93 -16.79
C ALA A 153 9.35 8.38 -15.68
N LEU A 154 9.70 7.20 -15.15
CA LEU A 154 9.00 6.51 -14.05
C LEU A 154 10.04 5.99 -13.06
N LEU A 155 9.83 6.24 -11.78
CA LEU A 155 10.56 5.63 -10.68
C LEU A 155 9.67 4.55 -10.05
N ILE A 156 10.20 3.35 -9.91
CA ILE A 156 9.53 2.25 -9.19
C ILE A 156 10.30 1.99 -7.90
N LEU A 157 9.57 1.93 -6.78
CA LEU A 157 10.08 1.57 -5.48
C LEU A 157 9.40 0.27 -5.04
N ASP A 158 10.15 -0.83 -4.98
CA ASP A 158 9.63 -2.15 -4.62
C ASP A 158 9.92 -2.44 -3.14
N GLU A 159 8.91 -2.32 -2.28
CA GLU A 159 8.95 -2.49 -0.83
C GLU A 159 10.14 -1.80 -0.13
N PRO A 160 10.39 -0.52 -0.37
CA PRO A 160 11.63 0.14 0.03
C PRO A 160 11.83 0.25 1.55
N PHE A 161 10.76 0.08 2.34
CA PHE A 161 10.80 0.26 3.81
C PHE A 161 10.50 -1.00 4.61
N SER A 162 10.35 -2.17 3.96
CA SER A 162 9.90 -3.42 4.60
C SER A 162 10.85 -3.96 5.68
N ASN A 163 12.14 -3.69 5.57
CA ASN A 163 13.18 -4.22 6.47
C ASN A 163 13.54 -3.28 7.62
N LEU A 164 12.71 -2.26 7.90
CA LEU A 164 12.99 -1.24 8.90
C LEU A 164 12.03 -1.35 10.10
N ASP A 165 12.52 -0.98 11.28
CA ASP A 165 11.65 -0.78 12.44
C ASP A 165 10.69 0.41 12.22
N ALA A 166 9.60 0.48 12.98
CA ALA A 166 8.51 1.42 12.76
C ALA A 166 8.94 2.90 12.86
N MET A 167 9.86 3.23 13.78
CA MET A 167 10.32 4.60 13.98
C MET A 167 11.21 5.05 12.81
N LEU A 168 12.20 4.23 12.47
CA LEU A 168 13.13 4.50 11.37
C LEU A 168 12.40 4.50 10.01
N ARG A 169 11.41 3.63 9.83
CA ARG A 169 10.55 3.58 8.63
C ARG A 169 9.86 4.92 8.38
N THR A 170 9.22 5.49 9.40
CA THR A 170 8.50 6.77 9.26
C THR A 170 9.44 7.91 8.88
N GLN A 171 10.60 7.99 9.52
CA GLN A 171 11.60 9.01 9.21
C GLN A 171 12.12 8.86 7.77
N LEU A 172 12.59 7.67 7.39
CA LEU A 172 13.17 7.41 6.07
C LEU A 172 12.13 7.57 4.94
N ARG A 173 10.88 7.16 5.17
CA ARG A 173 9.79 7.38 4.23
C ARG A 173 9.66 8.86 3.92
N ASN A 174 9.56 9.71 4.93
CA ASN A 174 9.42 11.15 4.73
C ASN A 174 10.62 11.73 3.98
N GLU A 175 11.85 11.38 4.38
CA GLU A 175 13.08 11.81 3.71
C GLU A 175 13.10 11.42 2.22
N VAL A 176 12.76 10.14 1.90
CA VAL A 176 12.74 9.64 0.53
C VAL A 176 11.69 10.37 -0.32
N PHE A 177 10.47 10.54 0.20
CA PHE A 177 9.42 11.22 -0.56
C PHE A 177 9.63 12.73 -0.68
N ASP A 178 10.30 13.38 0.28
CA ASP A 178 10.73 14.78 0.15
C ASP A 178 11.77 14.94 -0.97
N ILE A 179 12.70 13.99 -1.11
CA ILE A 179 13.64 13.95 -2.24
C ILE A 179 12.88 13.76 -3.56
N ILE A 180 11.93 12.83 -3.63
CA ILE A 180 11.13 12.52 -4.82
C ILE A 180 10.33 13.76 -5.26
N LYS A 181 9.67 14.45 -4.34
CA LYS A 181 8.91 15.68 -4.62
C LYS A 181 9.76 16.76 -5.30
N LYS A 182 11.03 16.89 -4.91
CA LYS A 182 11.97 17.85 -5.55
C LYS A 182 12.31 17.51 -7.00
N THR A 183 12.11 16.26 -7.41
CA THR A 183 12.46 15.79 -8.78
C THR A 183 11.27 15.76 -9.74
N GLU A 184 10.04 15.92 -9.24
CA GLU A 184 8.78 15.84 -10.02
C GLU A 184 8.63 14.56 -10.86
N VAL A 185 9.38 13.50 -10.51
CA VAL A 185 9.32 12.22 -11.20
C VAL A 185 8.01 11.50 -10.89
N THR A 186 7.46 10.80 -11.86
CA THR A 186 6.29 9.92 -11.65
C THR A 186 6.73 8.69 -10.86
N VAL A 187 5.98 8.29 -9.83
CA VAL A 187 6.36 7.19 -8.93
C VAL A 187 5.31 6.10 -8.89
N LEU A 188 5.77 4.87 -8.98
CA LEU A 188 5.01 3.68 -8.64
C LEU A 188 5.65 3.05 -7.40
N PHE A 189 4.94 3.03 -6.30
CA PHE A 189 5.44 2.61 -5.01
C PHE A 189 4.71 1.34 -4.56
N VAL A 190 5.44 0.27 -4.29
CA VAL A 190 4.88 -1.01 -3.84
C VAL A 190 5.10 -1.17 -2.36
N THR A 191 4.04 -1.48 -1.63
CA THR A 191 4.10 -1.77 -0.20
C THR A 191 2.99 -2.74 0.21
N HIS A 192 3.22 -3.47 1.30
CA HIS A 192 2.16 -4.20 2.02
C HIS A 192 1.63 -3.40 3.22
N ASP A 193 2.26 -2.27 3.56
CA ASP A 193 1.87 -1.41 4.66
C ASP A 193 0.96 -0.27 4.15
N THR A 194 -0.29 -0.29 4.57
CA THR A 194 -1.28 0.73 4.20
C THR A 194 -0.92 2.12 4.72
N GLN A 195 -0.27 2.21 5.89
CA GLN A 195 0.15 3.49 6.47
C GLN A 195 1.20 4.19 5.60
N ASP A 196 2.11 3.41 5.01
CA ASP A 196 3.07 3.94 4.05
C ASP A 196 2.36 4.52 2.83
N ALA A 197 1.39 3.78 2.26
CA ALA A 197 0.62 4.25 1.11
C ALA A 197 -0.23 5.49 1.43
N LEU A 198 -0.96 5.49 2.56
CA LEU A 198 -1.80 6.60 3.01
C LEU A 198 -1.03 7.90 3.23
N SER A 199 0.25 7.79 3.63
CA SER A 199 1.06 8.96 3.99
C SER A 199 1.62 9.72 2.79
N VAL A 200 1.79 9.06 1.62
CA VAL A 200 2.58 9.64 0.52
C VAL A 200 1.94 9.55 -0.86
N ALA A 201 0.94 8.66 -1.05
CA ALA A 201 0.37 8.42 -2.37
C ALA A 201 -0.76 9.41 -2.70
N ASP A 202 -0.79 9.89 -3.96
CA ASP A 202 -1.92 10.63 -4.52
C ASP A 202 -3.09 9.69 -4.81
N GLU A 203 -2.79 8.48 -5.30
CA GLU A 203 -3.75 7.41 -5.55
C GLU A 203 -3.18 6.07 -5.09
N ILE A 204 -4.05 5.20 -4.62
CA ILE A 204 -3.69 3.86 -4.16
C ILE A 204 -4.44 2.83 -5.00
N LEU A 205 -3.71 1.86 -5.55
CA LEU A 205 -4.23 0.74 -6.30
C LEU A 205 -4.19 -0.51 -5.42
N ILE A 206 -5.34 -1.12 -5.22
CA ILE A 206 -5.47 -2.35 -4.44
C ILE A 206 -5.41 -3.55 -5.37
N LEU A 207 -4.43 -4.41 -5.13
CA LEU A 207 -4.22 -5.64 -5.89
C LEU A 207 -4.52 -6.86 -5.01
N GLN A 208 -5.41 -7.73 -5.47
CA GLN A 208 -5.75 -8.99 -4.80
C GLN A 208 -5.86 -10.10 -5.85
N ASN A 209 -5.23 -11.24 -5.61
CA ASN A 209 -5.27 -12.41 -6.51
C ASN A 209 -4.98 -12.06 -7.99
N GLY A 210 -4.01 -11.17 -8.21
CA GLY A 210 -3.62 -10.72 -9.55
C GLY A 210 -4.58 -9.74 -10.22
N LYS A 211 -5.65 -9.29 -9.56
CA LYS A 211 -6.65 -8.36 -10.09
C LYS A 211 -6.62 -7.02 -9.36
N VAL A 212 -6.96 -5.95 -10.07
CA VAL A 212 -7.23 -4.64 -9.45
C VAL A 212 -8.63 -4.65 -8.87
N ILE A 213 -8.74 -4.51 -7.55
CA ILE A 213 -10.03 -4.46 -6.85
C ILE A 213 -10.56 -3.04 -6.80
N GLN A 214 -9.69 -2.07 -6.49
CA GLN A 214 -10.04 -0.66 -6.46
C GLN A 214 -8.80 0.20 -6.69
N LYS A 215 -8.97 1.35 -7.34
CA LYS A 215 -7.97 2.39 -7.45
C LYS A 215 -8.61 3.72 -7.15
N ASP A 216 -8.17 4.39 -6.09
CA ASP A 216 -8.76 5.66 -5.66
C ASP A 216 -7.78 6.46 -4.78
N VAL A 217 -8.18 7.66 -4.39
CA VAL A 217 -7.50 8.44 -3.34
C VAL A 217 -7.76 7.81 -1.96
N ALA A 218 -6.85 8.02 -1.02
CA ALA A 218 -6.91 7.45 0.32
C ALA A 218 -8.28 7.65 1.03
N ALA A 219 -8.83 8.87 0.95
CA ALA A 219 -10.10 9.20 1.59
C ALA A 219 -11.26 8.34 1.05
N ASN A 220 -11.31 8.09 -0.25
CA ASN A 220 -12.36 7.29 -0.87
C ASN A 220 -12.24 5.81 -0.50
N LEU A 221 -11.03 5.26 -0.45
CA LEU A 221 -10.79 3.87 -0.03
C LEU A 221 -11.27 3.60 1.40
N TYR A 222 -11.22 4.61 2.26
CA TYR A 222 -11.73 4.53 3.62
C TYR A 222 -13.26 4.65 3.67
N VAL A 223 -13.83 5.66 2.98
CA VAL A 223 -15.27 6.02 3.08
C VAL A 223 -16.15 5.14 2.17
N LYS A 224 -15.65 4.78 0.99
CA LYS A 224 -16.37 4.02 -0.04
C LYS A 224 -15.54 2.85 -0.56
N PRO A 225 -15.19 1.88 0.30
CA PRO A 225 -14.51 0.67 -0.13
C PRO A 225 -15.44 -0.17 -1.03
N ASN A 226 -14.92 -0.71 -2.13
CA ASN A 226 -15.71 -1.53 -3.06
C ASN A 226 -15.98 -2.95 -2.53
N THR A 227 -15.13 -3.44 -1.61
CA THR A 227 -15.24 -4.79 -1.03
C THR A 227 -14.90 -4.77 0.45
N LEU A 228 -15.32 -5.82 1.16
CA LEU A 228 -14.95 -6.03 2.56
C LEU A 228 -13.41 -6.11 2.72
N TYR A 229 -12.72 -6.70 1.74
CA TYR A 229 -11.25 -6.75 1.72
C TYR A 229 -10.63 -5.35 1.73
N VAL A 230 -11.07 -4.45 0.86
CA VAL A 230 -10.60 -3.05 0.85
C VAL A 230 -10.93 -2.36 2.17
N ALA A 231 -12.15 -2.56 2.69
CA ALA A 231 -12.54 -2.01 3.98
C ALA A 231 -11.57 -2.44 5.10
N SER A 232 -11.23 -3.73 5.15
CA SER A 232 -10.35 -4.31 6.18
C SER A 232 -8.91 -3.84 6.08
N LEU A 233 -8.42 -3.53 4.87
CA LEU A 233 -7.07 -3.01 4.66
C LEU A 233 -6.87 -1.61 5.26
N PHE A 234 -7.90 -0.75 5.19
CA PHE A 234 -7.80 0.66 5.58
C PHE A 234 -8.42 1.00 6.93
N GLY A 235 -8.80 0.01 7.72
CA GLY A 235 -9.30 0.22 9.07
C GLY A 235 -9.86 -1.06 9.67
N SER A 236 -9.90 -1.12 10.99
CA SER A 236 -10.49 -2.24 11.68
C SER A 236 -12.00 -2.30 11.40
N THR A 237 -12.49 -3.45 10.94
CA THR A 237 -13.90 -3.68 10.62
C THR A 237 -14.44 -4.87 11.40
N VAL A 238 -15.70 -4.78 11.80
CA VAL A 238 -16.49 -5.88 12.33
C VAL A 238 -17.46 -6.35 11.25
N HIS A 239 -17.32 -7.59 10.80
CA HIS A 239 -18.24 -8.19 9.84
C HIS A 239 -19.55 -8.55 10.55
N ILE A 240 -20.69 -8.05 10.04
CA ILE A 240 -22.00 -8.27 10.60
C ILE A 240 -22.61 -9.54 10.00
N ASN A 241 -22.38 -10.66 10.64
CA ASN A 241 -23.00 -11.94 10.29
C ASN A 241 -24.43 -12.06 10.86
N LYS A 242 -25.14 -13.14 10.53
CA LYS A 242 -26.53 -13.38 11.00
C LYS A 242 -26.71 -13.32 12.51
N ASN A 243 -25.74 -13.79 13.27
CA ASN A 243 -25.82 -13.79 14.73
C ASN A 243 -25.71 -12.38 15.30
N LEU A 244 -24.80 -11.56 14.72
CA LEU A 244 -24.70 -10.14 15.08
C LEU A 244 -25.94 -9.35 14.64
N GLN A 245 -26.50 -9.63 13.46
CA GLN A 245 -27.78 -9.04 13.02
C GLN A 245 -28.89 -9.30 14.02
N ASN A 246 -29.01 -10.54 14.49
CA ASN A 246 -30.01 -10.93 15.49
C ASN A 246 -29.74 -10.26 16.85
N ALA A 247 -28.49 -10.23 17.30
CA ALA A 247 -28.10 -9.62 18.58
C ALA A 247 -28.38 -8.11 18.63
N PHE A 248 -28.21 -7.41 17.51
CA PHE A 248 -28.49 -5.99 17.37
C PHE A 248 -29.91 -5.69 16.88
N GLN A 249 -30.68 -6.71 16.49
CA GLN A 249 -32.01 -6.59 15.86
C GLN A 249 -31.99 -5.67 14.64
N CYS A 250 -30.89 -5.69 13.86
CA CYS A 250 -30.73 -4.86 12.67
C CYS A 250 -31.17 -5.63 11.41
N PRO A 251 -32.22 -5.17 10.71
CA PRO A 251 -32.66 -5.80 9.47
C PRO A 251 -31.71 -5.42 8.33
N LEU A 252 -30.93 -6.38 7.83
CA LEU A 252 -30.00 -6.18 6.73
C LEU A 252 -30.35 -7.10 5.55
N ASN A 253 -29.97 -6.68 4.36
CA ASN A 253 -30.20 -7.46 3.16
C ASN A 253 -29.35 -8.73 3.15
N GLU A 254 -29.97 -9.92 3.16
CA GLU A 254 -29.28 -11.20 3.20
C GLU A 254 -28.44 -11.50 1.94
N SER A 255 -28.68 -10.78 0.84
CA SER A 255 -27.92 -10.93 -0.41
C SER A 255 -26.60 -10.16 -0.42
N CYS A 256 -26.32 -9.35 0.61
CA CYS A 256 -25.13 -8.52 0.73
C CYS A 256 -24.27 -8.92 1.94
N CYS A 257 -22.98 -8.62 1.86
CA CYS A 257 -22.09 -8.65 3.00
C CYS A 257 -22.11 -7.29 3.70
N HIS A 258 -22.16 -7.28 5.02
CA HIS A 258 -22.20 -6.05 5.81
C HIS A 258 -21.05 -5.99 6.80
N ALA A 259 -20.51 -4.81 6.96
CA ALA A 259 -19.48 -4.55 7.97
C ALA A 259 -19.66 -3.16 8.59
N ILE A 260 -19.04 -2.96 9.73
CA ILE A 260 -18.98 -1.67 10.38
C ILE A 260 -17.55 -1.37 10.80
N ARG A 261 -17.14 -0.11 10.71
CA ARG A 261 -15.87 0.35 11.25
C ARG A 261 -15.87 0.26 12.76
N ASN A 262 -14.80 -0.25 13.34
CA ASN A 262 -14.69 -0.46 14.78
C ASN A 262 -14.91 0.85 15.57
N GLU A 263 -14.38 1.97 15.09
CA GLU A 263 -14.54 3.29 15.69
C GLU A 263 -15.95 3.88 15.57
N LYS A 264 -16.85 3.25 14.79
CA LYS A 264 -18.26 3.61 14.68
C LYS A 264 -19.13 2.87 15.70
N ILE A 265 -18.58 1.84 16.33
CA ILE A 265 -19.26 1.14 17.42
C ILE A 265 -19.07 1.96 18.71
N LYS A 266 -20.16 2.51 19.20
CA LYS A 266 -20.18 3.27 20.44
C LYS A 266 -20.33 2.33 21.63
N VAL A 267 -19.68 2.69 22.74
CA VAL A 267 -19.78 2.01 24.04
C VAL A 267 -20.51 2.92 25.01
N SER A 268 -21.47 2.40 25.74
CA SER A 268 -22.24 3.15 26.73
C SER A 268 -22.43 2.33 28.02
N PRO A 269 -22.44 2.95 29.21
CA PRO A 269 -22.67 2.24 30.45
C PRO A 269 -24.14 1.81 30.60
N SER A 270 -25.09 2.55 30.02
CA SER A 270 -26.52 2.22 30.06
C SER A 270 -27.16 2.38 28.67
N SER A 271 -28.31 1.74 28.45
CA SER A 271 -29.09 1.88 27.25
C SER A 271 -29.67 3.29 27.04
N ALA A 272 -29.91 4.02 28.13
CA ALA A 272 -30.45 5.37 28.07
C ALA A 272 -29.45 6.44 27.64
N ASP A 273 -28.14 6.12 27.72
CA ASP A 273 -27.05 7.05 27.37
C ASP A 273 -26.57 6.88 25.91
N SER A 274 -27.23 6.04 25.13
CA SER A 274 -26.84 5.72 23.77
C SER A 274 -27.81 6.29 22.74
N ASP A 275 -27.30 7.09 21.79
CA ASP A 275 -28.03 7.61 20.61
C ASP A 275 -27.96 6.65 19.42
N CYS A 276 -27.71 5.35 19.62
CA CYS A 276 -27.58 4.37 18.55
C CYS A 276 -28.95 3.77 18.19
N GLU A 277 -29.19 3.58 16.86
CA GLU A 277 -30.37 2.89 16.35
C GLU A 277 -30.37 1.41 16.74
N TYR A 278 -29.20 0.77 16.65
CA TYR A 278 -28.99 -0.64 16.96
C TYR A 278 -28.13 -0.75 18.19
N LEU A 279 -28.70 -1.36 19.24
CA LEU A 279 -28.04 -1.44 20.55
C LEU A 279 -28.16 -2.85 21.11
N THR A 280 -27.10 -3.35 21.70
CA THR A 280 -27.11 -4.66 22.38
C THR A 280 -26.27 -4.63 23.64
N LYS A 281 -26.59 -5.54 24.57
CA LYS A 281 -25.85 -5.71 25.82
C LYS A 281 -24.67 -6.64 25.62
N ALA A 282 -23.53 -6.29 26.17
CA ALA A 282 -22.30 -7.07 26.07
C ALA A 282 -21.60 -7.21 27.41
N LYS A 283 -21.04 -8.38 27.68
CA LYS A 283 -20.19 -8.64 28.84
C LYS A 283 -18.74 -8.42 28.47
N VAL A 284 -18.01 -7.66 29.27
CA VAL A 284 -16.56 -7.44 29.07
C VAL A 284 -15.79 -8.68 29.54
N ILE A 285 -15.08 -9.33 28.64
CA ILE A 285 -14.22 -10.48 28.93
C ILE A 285 -12.80 -10.02 29.29
N LYS A 286 -12.29 -9.04 28.52
CA LYS A 286 -10.91 -8.56 28.66
C LYS A 286 -10.82 -7.08 28.32
N LYS A 287 -10.01 -6.35 29.10
CA LYS A 287 -9.66 -4.95 28.86
C LYS A 287 -8.16 -4.86 28.61
N ILE A 288 -7.75 -4.24 27.50
CA ILE A 288 -6.34 -4.02 27.16
C ILE A 288 -6.16 -2.53 26.94
N LYS A 289 -5.39 -1.87 27.82
CA LYS A 289 -5.09 -0.45 27.70
C LYS A 289 -4.01 -0.20 26.67
N LEU A 290 -4.30 0.62 25.65
CA LEU A 290 -3.42 0.97 24.55
C LEU A 290 -3.23 2.50 24.50
N GLY A 291 -2.41 3.03 25.40
CA GLY A 291 -2.24 4.47 25.54
C GLY A 291 -3.51 5.16 26.01
N ASP A 292 -4.08 6.05 25.18
CA ASP A 292 -5.31 6.80 25.50
C ASP A 292 -6.60 6.03 25.22
N SER A 293 -6.52 4.93 24.47
CA SER A 293 -7.67 4.07 24.18
C SER A 293 -7.59 2.73 24.91
N THR A 294 -8.75 2.09 25.06
CA THR A 294 -8.90 0.75 25.64
C THR A 294 -9.54 -0.17 24.62
N GLN A 295 -8.89 -1.29 24.35
CA GLN A 295 -9.43 -2.38 23.56
C GLN A 295 -10.23 -3.32 24.48
N LEU A 296 -11.48 -3.55 24.13
CA LEU A 296 -12.39 -4.42 24.85
C LEU A 296 -12.65 -5.68 24.05
N LEU A 297 -12.42 -6.85 24.64
CA LEU A 297 -12.96 -8.11 24.14
C LEU A 297 -14.31 -8.31 24.83
N LEU A 298 -15.37 -8.35 24.05
CA LEU A 298 -16.76 -8.42 24.50
C LEU A 298 -17.37 -9.76 24.11
N LYS A 299 -18.31 -10.24 24.95
CA LYS A 299 -19.17 -11.38 24.65
C LYS A 299 -20.63 -10.94 24.70
N LEU A 300 -21.33 -11.18 23.59
CA LEU A 300 -22.78 -10.93 23.50
C LEU A 300 -23.59 -12.07 24.15
N GLU A 301 -24.87 -11.83 24.40
CA GLU A 301 -25.80 -12.86 24.87
C GLU A 301 -25.96 -14.01 23.87
N SER A 302 -25.79 -13.74 22.57
CA SER A 302 -25.73 -14.76 21.51
C SER A 302 -24.54 -15.71 21.62
N GLY A 303 -23.55 -15.40 22.48
CA GLY A 303 -22.32 -16.15 22.66
C GLY A 303 -21.18 -15.65 21.76
N GLU A 304 -21.44 -14.80 20.78
CA GLU A 304 -20.40 -14.22 19.92
C GLU A 304 -19.48 -13.27 20.65
N GLN A 305 -18.25 -13.21 20.15
CA GLN A 305 -17.23 -12.32 20.67
C GLN A 305 -16.88 -11.27 19.63
N LEU A 306 -16.71 -10.04 20.07
CA LEU A 306 -16.20 -8.96 19.21
C LEU A 306 -15.21 -8.08 19.99
N THR A 307 -14.35 -7.43 19.26
CA THR A 307 -13.37 -6.49 19.80
C THR A 307 -13.78 -5.07 19.43
N VAL A 308 -13.87 -4.19 20.42
CA VAL A 308 -14.24 -2.79 20.24
C VAL A 308 -13.19 -1.90 20.89
N MET A 309 -12.94 -0.74 20.27
CA MET A 309 -12.07 0.31 20.84
C MET A 309 -12.92 1.38 21.50
N THR A 310 -12.49 1.87 22.65
CA THR A 310 -13.14 2.99 23.33
C THR A 310 -12.11 3.90 24.00
N GLU A 311 -12.43 5.18 24.11
CA GLU A 311 -11.64 6.15 24.89
C GLU A 311 -12.17 6.26 26.33
N ASP A 312 -13.30 5.63 26.64
CA ASP A 312 -13.88 5.66 27.99
C ASP A 312 -12.98 4.91 28.98
N LYS A 313 -12.74 5.54 30.13
CA LYS A 313 -11.86 5.01 31.17
C LYS A 313 -12.65 4.23 32.24
N ASN A 314 -13.96 4.47 32.36
CA ASN A 314 -14.84 3.88 33.37
C ASN A 314 -15.71 2.79 32.74
N ILE A 315 -15.10 1.66 32.43
CA ILE A 315 -15.79 0.55 31.77
C ILE A 315 -16.22 -0.47 32.79
N GLU A 316 -17.52 -0.68 32.92
CA GLU A 316 -18.15 -1.70 33.80
C GLU A 316 -17.94 -3.12 33.18
N ASP A 317 -18.31 -4.15 33.96
CA ASP A 317 -18.27 -5.54 33.51
C ASP A 317 -19.35 -5.88 32.49
N THR A 318 -20.41 -5.07 32.47
CA THR A 318 -21.50 -5.17 31.52
C THR A 318 -21.76 -3.78 30.96
N ILE A 319 -21.77 -3.68 29.64
CA ILE A 319 -21.94 -2.43 28.90
C ILE A 319 -22.93 -2.61 27.77
N PHE A 320 -23.34 -1.51 27.16
CA PHE A 320 -24.10 -1.49 25.95
C PHE A 320 -23.16 -1.07 24.78
N ILE A 321 -23.33 -1.71 23.64
CA ILE A 321 -22.63 -1.34 22.41
C ILE A 321 -23.65 -1.14 21.31
N GLY A 322 -23.41 -0.14 20.46
CA GLY A 322 -24.37 0.19 19.41
C GLY A 322 -23.76 0.95 18.26
N PHE A 323 -24.54 1.05 17.18
CA PHE A 323 -24.18 1.78 15.97
C PHE A 323 -25.46 2.24 15.23
N ASN A 324 -25.29 3.06 14.19
CA ASN A 324 -26.41 3.54 13.36
C ASN A 324 -26.38 2.92 11.96
N SER A 325 -27.53 2.84 11.32
CA SER A 325 -27.69 2.31 9.95
C SER A 325 -26.75 2.99 8.93
N LYS A 326 -26.58 4.31 9.05
CA LYS A 326 -25.71 5.12 8.18
C LYS A 326 -24.21 4.76 8.28
N ASP A 327 -23.80 4.06 9.32
CA ASP A 327 -22.40 3.66 9.57
C ASP A 327 -22.10 2.25 9.03
N ILE A 328 -23.12 1.55 8.54
CA ILE A 328 -22.98 0.21 7.95
C ILE A 328 -22.43 0.33 6.52
N LEU A 329 -21.38 -0.42 6.25
CA LEU A 329 -20.85 -0.65 4.91
C LEU A 329 -21.53 -1.88 4.32
N GLU A 330 -22.04 -1.75 3.09
CA GLU A 330 -22.70 -2.81 2.37
C GLU A 330 -21.91 -3.17 1.10
N PHE A 331 -21.72 -4.45 0.86
CA PHE A 331 -20.95 -4.99 -0.27
C PHE A 331 -21.76 -6.09 -0.95
N ASP A 332 -21.64 -6.17 -2.27
CA ASP A 332 -22.13 -7.34 -2.99
C ASP A 332 -21.44 -8.60 -2.47
N GLN A 333 -22.16 -9.73 -2.40
CA GLN A 333 -21.52 -11.00 -2.06
C GLN A 333 -20.45 -11.31 -3.11
N GLU A 334 -19.20 -11.48 -2.70
CA GLU A 334 -18.14 -11.94 -3.59
C GLU A 334 -18.54 -13.33 -4.13
N GLN A 335 -18.65 -13.42 -5.46
CA GLN A 335 -18.86 -14.68 -6.17
C GLN A 335 -17.61 -15.55 -6.18
#